data_ae10978af96b6a3b35f0f21b39ecbc53
#
_entry.id   ae10978af96b6a3b35f0f21b39ecbc53
#
_cell.length_a   1.000
_cell.length_b   1.000
_cell.length_c   1.000
_cell.angle_alpha   90.00
_cell.angle_beta   90.00
_cell.angle_gamma   90.00
#
_symmetry.space_group_name_H-M   'P 1'
#
loop_
_entity.id
_entity.type
_entity.pdbx_description
1 polymer ?
#
loop_
_entity_poly.entity_id
_entity_poly.type
_entity_poly.pdbx_seq_one_letter_code
_entity_poly.pdbx_strand_id
1 'polypeptide(L)'
;MNTVLITGANRGIGLEFVRQYAADGWCVFACCRDPAAARELNEVAAGHADRVSIYPLDVTDHRQIELLSRTLANEAIDVLLNN
;
A
#
# COMPACT_ATOMS: atom_id res chain seq x y z
N MET A 1 -5.48 -1.28 15.96
CA MET A 1 -4.31 -1.11 15.08
C MET A 1 -4.64 -0.07 14.01
N ASN A 2 -3.77 0.88 13.83
CA ASN A 2 -3.99 1.91 12.81
C ASN A 2 -3.63 1.40 11.42
N THR A 3 -4.36 1.87 10.42
CA THR A 3 -4.20 1.42 9.03
C THR A 3 -3.99 2.62 8.11
N VAL A 4 -3.01 2.53 7.23
CA VAL A 4 -2.72 3.52 6.22
C VAL A 4 -2.74 2.90 4.83
N LEU A 5 -3.32 3.60 3.87
CA LEU A 5 -3.26 3.24 2.46
C LEU A 5 -2.37 4.25 1.75
N ILE A 6 -1.38 3.77 1.01
CA ILE A 6 -0.39 4.62 0.32
C ILE A 6 -0.42 4.28 -1.17
N THR A 7 -0.70 5.27 -2.01
CA THR A 7 -0.58 5.12 -3.46
C THR A 7 0.82 5.49 -3.91
N GLY A 8 1.25 5.00 -5.07
CA GLY A 8 2.59 5.26 -5.56
C GLY A 8 3.68 4.76 -4.61
N ALA A 9 3.46 3.59 -4.01
CA ALA A 9 4.27 3.09 -2.90
C ALA A 9 5.57 2.38 -3.33
N ASN A 10 5.80 2.22 -4.63
CA ASN A 10 6.89 1.39 -5.14
C ASN A 10 8.26 2.08 -5.13
N ARG A 11 8.30 3.38 -4.95
CA ARG A 11 9.55 4.13 -4.97
C ARG A 11 9.38 5.50 -4.30
N GLY A 12 10.52 6.18 -4.11
CA GLY A 12 10.54 7.57 -3.64
C GLY A 12 9.88 7.76 -2.29
N ILE A 13 9.14 8.85 -2.16
CA ILE A 13 8.49 9.23 -0.91
C ILE A 13 7.44 8.20 -0.48
N GLY A 14 6.68 7.65 -1.43
CA GLY A 14 5.69 6.63 -1.13
C GLY A 14 6.30 5.39 -0.49
N LEU A 15 7.41 4.92 -1.02
CA LEU A 15 8.13 3.77 -0.46
C LEU A 15 8.66 4.07 0.93
N GLU A 16 9.18 5.28 1.14
CA GLU A 16 9.69 5.68 2.45
C GLU A 16 8.56 5.73 3.50
N PHE A 17 7.37 6.19 3.11
CA PHE A 17 6.20 6.13 4.00
C PHE A 17 5.88 4.68 4.39
N VAL A 18 5.93 3.75 3.44
CA VAL A 18 5.70 2.34 3.76
C VAL A 18 6.68 1.86 4.83
N ARG A 19 7.96 2.16 4.67
CA ARG A 19 8.97 1.78 5.64
C ARG A 19 8.68 2.33 7.03
N GLN A 20 8.37 3.61 7.10
CA GLN A 20 8.17 4.29 8.39
C GLN A 20 6.89 3.82 9.09
N TYR A 21 5.78 3.73 8.39
CA TYR A 21 4.53 3.26 8.97
C TYR A 21 4.63 1.81 9.41
N ALA A 22 5.26 0.96 8.62
CA ALA A 22 5.45 -0.45 8.99
C ALA A 22 6.33 -0.58 10.24
N ALA A 23 7.40 0.21 10.33
CA ALA A 23 8.27 0.23 11.50
C ALA A 23 7.54 0.70 12.76
N ASP A 24 6.57 1.59 12.60
CA ASP A 24 5.74 2.10 13.70
C ASP A 24 4.58 1.16 14.07
N GLY A 25 4.48 0.01 13.46
CA GLY A 25 3.47 -0.99 13.79
C GLY A 25 2.12 -0.81 13.11
N TRP A 26 2.03 0.07 12.11
CA TRP A 26 0.80 0.26 11.34
C TRP A 26 0.55 -0.89 10.39
N CYS A 27 -0.72 -1.14 10.12
CA CYS A 27 -1.12 -1.95 8.97
C CYS A 27 -1.04 -1.08 7.71
N VAL A 28 -0.32 -1.53 6.70
CA VAL A 28 -0.04 -0.74 5.49
C VAL A 28 -0.61 -1.44 4.27
N PHE A 29 -1.49 -0.75 3.55
CA PHE A 29 -1.95 -1.16 2.23
C PHE A 29 -1.16 -0.34 1.20
N ALA A 30 -0.14 -0.97 0.62
CA ALA A 30 0.78 -0.31 -0.32
C ALA A 30 0.31 -0.57 -1.75
N CYS A 31 0.02 0.49 -2.49
CA CYS A 31 -0.52 0.40 -3.84
C CYS A 31 0.47 0.90 -4.87
N CYS A 32 0.63 0.15 -5.95
CA CYS A 32 1.44 0.55 -7.10
C CYS A 32 0.91 -0.09 -8.37
N ARG A 33 1.34 0.41 -9.53
CA ARG A 33 0.82 -0.09 -10.82
C ARG A 33 1.19 -1.53 -11.09
N ASP A 34 2.44 -1.91 -10.81
CA ASP A 34 2.96 -3.24 -11.10
C ASP A 34 3.65 -3.82 -9.89
N PRO A 35 2.89 -4.50 -9.01
CA PRO A 35 3.48 -5.09 -7.80
C PRO A 35 4.61 -6.07 -8.07
N ALA A 36 4.54 -6.82 -9.16
CA ALA A 36 5.57 -7.81 -9.47
C ALA A 36 6.92 -7.17 -9.79
N ALA A 37 6.91 -5.95 -10.34
CA ALA A 37 8.12 -5.21 -10.67
C ALA A 37 8.60 -4.29 -9.53
N ALA A 38 7.83 -4.17 -8.45
CA ALA A 38 8.14 -3.30 -7.33
C ALA A 38 9.10 -3.97 -6.35
N ARG A 39 10.34 -4.13 -6.76
CA ARG A 39 11.34 -4.92 -6.03
C ARG A 39 11.58 -4.45 -4.61
N GLU A 40 11.85 -3.17 -4.43
CA GLU A 40 12.13 -2.61 -3.11
C GLU A 40 10.91 -2.68 -2.20
N LEU A 41 9.72 -2.43 -2.74
CA LEU A 41 8.48 -2.55 -1.99
C LEU A 41 8.25 -4.00 -1.54
N ASN A 42 8.49 -4.96 -2.43
CA ASN A 42 8.38 -6.38 -2.06
C ASN A 42 9.35 -6.76 -0.95
N GLU A 43 10.56 -6.21 -0.96
CA GLU A 43 11.53 -6.44 0.10
C GLU A 43 11.04 -5.89 1.44
N VAL A 44 10.49 -4.69 1.45
CA VAL A 44 9.91 -4.09 2.67
C VAL A 44 8.74 -4.94 3.17
N ALA A 45 7.85 -5.34 2.28
CA ALA A 45 6.70 -6.17 2.63
C ALA A 45 7.14 -7.52 3.23
N ALA A 46 8.19 -8.13 2.69
CA ALA A 46 8.70 -9.38 3.20
C ALA A 46 9.23 -9.24 4.64
N GLY A 47 9.80 -8.10 4.97
CA GLY A 47 10.25 -7.80 6.34
C GLY A 47 9.14 -7.51 7.32
N HIS A 48 7.92 -7.24 6.83
CA HIS A 48 6.74 -6.91 7.64
C HIS A 48 5.50 -7.65 7.13
N ALA A 49 5.64 -8.95 6.87
CA ALA A 49 4.60 -9.74 6.19
C ALA A 49 3.24 -9.76 6.92
N ASP A 50 3.26 -9.54 8.22
CA ASP A 50 2.05 -9.48 9.05
C ASP A 50 1.34 -8.12 8.98
N ARG A 51 1.96 -7.09 8.40
CA ARG A 51 1.42 -5.73 8.39
C ARG A 51 1.30 -5.11 7.02
N VAL A 52 2.19 -5.43 6.09
CA VAL A 52 2.24 -4.79 4.78
C VAL A 52 1.64 -5.70 3.72
N SER A 53 0.61 -5.19 3.05
CA SER A 53 -0.03 -5.87 1.91
C SER A 53 0.12 -4.99 0.68
N ILE A 54 0.42 -5.59 -0.46
CA ILE A 54 0.62 -4.87 -1.71
C ILE A 54 -0.56 -5.13 -2.64
N TYR A 55 -1.11 -4.06 -3.21
CA TYR A 55 -2.22 -4.13 -4.15
C TYR A 55 -1.89 -3.43 -5.46
N PRO A 56 -2.31 -3.99 -6.60
CA PRO A 56 -2.17 -3.29 -7.87
C PRO A 56 -3.16 -2.12 -7.92
N LEU A 57 -2.66 -0.95 -8.28
CA LEU A 57 -3.51 0.21 -8.47
C LEU A 57 -2.87 1.19 -9.44
N ASP A 58 -3.54 1.40 -10.57
CA ASP A 58 -3.30 2.53 -11.45
C ASP A 58 -4.42 3.54 -11.19
N VAL A 59 -4.10 4.69 -10.63
CA VAL A 59 -5.10 5.69 -10.23
C VAL A 59 -5.85 6.28 -11.42
N THR A 60 -5.39 6.03 -12.65
CA THR A 60 -6.10 6.42 -13.86
C THR A 60 -7.07 5.35 -14.35
N ASP A 61 -7.06 4.17 -13.76
CA ASP A 61 -7.92 3.06 -14.13
C ASP A 61 -9.07 2.92 -13.14
N HIS A 62 -10.25 3.36 -13.53
CA HIS A 62 -11.45 3.31 -12.69
C HIS A 62 -11.84 1.90 -12.26
N ARG A 63 -11.57 0.89 -13.09
CA ARG A 63 -11.88 -0.50 -12.74
C ARG A 63 -11.00 -0.99 -11.59
N GLN A 64 -9.73 -0.63 -11.60
CA GLN A 64 -8.82 -1.01 -10.52
C GLN A 64 -9.19 -0.33 -9.23
N ILE A 65 -9.54 0.96 -9.29
CA ILE A 65 -10.01 1.69 -8.12
C ILE A 65 -11.24 1.02 -7.51
N GLU A 66 -12.19 0.64 -8.36
CA GLU A 66 -13.42 -0.01 -7.93
C GLU A 66 -13.16 -1.38 -7.30
N LEU A 67 -12.30 -2.19 -7.91
CA LEU A 67 -11.91 -3.48 -7.38
C LEU A 67 -11.24 -3.36 -6.03
N LEU A 68 -10.32 -2.42 -5.88
CA LEU A 68 -9.63 -2.20 -4.61
C LEU A 68 -10.61 -1.74 -3.54
N SER A 69 -11.52 -0.84 -3.89
CA SER A 69 -12.57 -0.38 -2.98
C SER A 69 -13.41 -1.55 -2.44
N ARG A 70 -13.77 -2.48 -3.29
CA ARG A 70 -14.52 -3.68 -2.88
C ARG A 70 -13.67 -4.59 -2.00
N THR A 71 -12.43 -4.80 -2.38
CA THR A 71 -11.50 -5.65 -1.63
C THR A 71 -11.30 -5.12 -0.21
N LEU A 72 -11.24 -3.80 -0.03
CA LEU A 72 -11.00 -3.17 1.25
C LEU A 72 -12.26 -2.63 1.92
N ALA A 73 -13.45 -3.04 1.45
CA ALA A 73 -14.72 -2.48 1.93
C ALA A 73 -14.94 -2.64 3.43
N ASN A 74 -14.38 -3.68 4.03
CA ASN A 74 -14.55 -3.93 5.47
C ASN A 74 -13.36 -3.43 6.30
N GLU A 75 -12.40 -2.76 5.66
CA GLU A 75 -11.23 -2.25 6.36
C GLU A 75 -11.42 -0.79 6.75
N ALA A 76 -11.11 -0.48 8.00
CA ALA A 76 -11.12 0.88 8.50
C ALA A 76 -9.76 1.52 8.20
N ILE A 77 -9.72 2.43 7.23
CA ILE A 77 -8.49 3.12 6.85
C ILE A 77 -8.43 4.45 7.57
N ASP A 78 -7.41 4.63 8.42
CA ASP A 78 -7.26 5.82 9.24
C ASP A 78 -6.59 6.97 8.47
N VAL A 79 -5.67 6.64 7.57
CA VAL A 79 -4.91 7.63 6.80
C VAL A 79 -4.80 7.18 5.35
N LEU A 80 -5.04 8.12 4.44
CA LEU A 80 -4.83 7.92 3.01
C LEU A 80 -3.75 8.87 2.53
N LEU A 81 -2.64 8.33 2.05
CA LEU A 81 -1.56 9.09 1.45
C LEU A 81 -1.58 8.91 -0.06
N ASN A 82 -2.11 9.88 -0.75
CA ASN A 82 -2.16 9.89 -2.20
C ASN A 82 -0.89 10.54 -2.76
N ASN A 83 0.06 9.71 -3.08
CA ASN A 83 1.38 10.16 -3.53
C ASN A 83 1.47 10.23 -5.06
#